data_97b41893cb5ca1b0269ff70bdafab2c2
#
_entry.id   97b41893cb5ca1b0269ff70bdafab2c2
#
_cell.length_a   1.000
_cell.length_b   1.000
_cell.length_c   1.000
_cell.angle_alpha   90.00
_cell.angle_beta   90.00
_cell.angle_gamma   90.00
#
_symmetry.space_group_name_H-M   'P 1'
#
loop_
_entity.id
_entity.type
_entity.pdbx_description
1 polymer ?
#
loop_
_entity_poly.entity_id
_entity_poly.type
_entity_poly.pdbx_seq_one_letter_code
_entity_poly.pdbx_strand_id
1 'polypeptide(L)'
;MVVTLALFLAGGLILGSVADILLTRSYRDEPLKSPLLRCQECRRPAAPRDVVPLIEALNRGRCTACSVRLPLRWLFLPVGCSALAAVCYLRFDDAGQAAVGAVFSTLLLTLVFTDIERRLLPDRIVLPSMVVAAGLAWVLPGMSVLDIFYGGLLGLSIAIALILASLPFGAGAFGMGDAKVIVLLGLLLGPSSVIVAVFISTLAAGLFAAVLLATRRRRRGDYLPHGPFLVMGGLIALLWGVEIWDWYVN
;
A
#
# COMPACT_ATOMS: atom_id res chain seq x y z
N MET A 1 -23.17 -8.98 13.38
CA MET A 1 -22.67 -8.88 11.99
C MET A 1 -22.77 -7.47 11.41
N VAL A 2 -23.95 -6.86 11.30
CA VAL A 2 -24.11 -5.51 10.71
C VAL A 2 -23.36 -4.42 11.47
N VAL A 3 -23.45 -4.39 12.80
CA VAL A 3 -22.75 -3.40 13.64
C VAL A 3 -21.23 -3.53 13.51
N THR A 4 -20.71 -4.75 13.53
CA THR A 4 -19.28 -5.01 13.42
C THR A 4 -18.74 -4.59 12.04
N LEU A 5 -19.46 -4.92 10.97
CA LEU A 5 -19.11 -4.47 9.62
C LEU A 5 -19.09 -2.94 9.52
N ALA A 6 -20.09 -2.26 10.11
CA ALA A 6 -20.14 -0.80 10.16
C ALA A 6 -18.93 -0.20 10.91
N LEU A 7 -18.47 -0.85 11.99
CA LEU A 7 -17.26 -0.46 12.72
C LEU A 7 -16.00 -0.63 11.87
N PHE A 8 -15.88 -1.71 11.10
CA PHE A 8 -14.76 -1.91 10.19
C PHE A 8 -14.75 -0.89 9.05
N LEU A 9 -15.92 -0.58 8.47
CA LEU A 9 -16.05 0.47 7.46
C LEU A 9 -15.62 1.85 8.02
N ALA A 10 -16.12 2.22 9.21
CA ALA A 10 -15.75 3.47 9.86
C ALA A 10 -14.26 3.50 10.25
N GLY A 11 -13.74 2.39 10.79
CA GLY A 11 -12.32 2.24 11.13
C GLY A 11 -11.41 2.39 9.91
N GLY A 12 -11.77 1.77 8.78
CA GLY A 12 -11.05 1.91 7.52
C GLY A 12 -11.04 3.35 6.98
N LEU A 13 -12.18 4.07 7.09
CA LEU A 13 -12.25 5.50 6.75
C LEU A 13 -11.30 6.33 7.61
N ILE A 14 -11.26 6.07 8.92
CA ILE A 14 -10.36 6.78 9.85
C ILE A 14 -8.90 6.45 9.52
N LEU A 15 -8.55 5.16 9.37
CA LEU A 15 -7.18 4.74 9.03
C LEU A 15 -6.71 5.37 7.72
N GLY A 16 -7.53 5.36 6.68
CA GLY A 16 -7.21 5.98 5.41
C GLY A 16 -7.06 7.49 5.49
N SER A 17 -7.88 8.17 6.32
CA SER A 17 -7.74 9.61 6.56
C SER A 17 -6.45 9.94 7.32
N VAL A 18 -6.09 9.16 8.33
CA VAL A 18 -4.83 9.30 9.06
C VAL A 18 -3.64 9.03 8.13
N ALA A 19 -3.71 7.99 7.32
CA ALA A 19 -2.67 7.68 6.33
C ALA A 19 -2.46 8.82 5.34
N ASP A 20 -3.53 9.45 4.83
CA ASP A 20 -3.43 10.60 3.94
C ASP A 20 -2.79 11.83 4.61
N ILE A 21 -3.13 12.08 5.88
CA ILE A 21 -2.51 13.15 6.68
C ILE A 21 -0.99 12.90 6.84
N LEU A 22 -0.60 11.68 7.22
CA LEU A 22 0.79 11.30 7.39
C LEU A 22 1.56 11.40 6.06
N LEU A 23 0.94 10.96 4.97
CA LEU A 23 1.49 11.05 3.63
C LEU A 23 1.72 12.51 3.21
N THR A 24 0.73 13.37 3.40
CA THR A 24 0.83 14.80 3.08
C THR A 24 1.96 15.47 3.86
N ARG A 25 2.16 15.10 5.13
CA ARG A 25 3.27 15.60 5.96
C ARG A 25 4.62 15.09 5.50
N SER A 26 4.70 13.78 5.17
CA SER A 26 5.94 13.19 4.65
C SER A 26 6.42 13.88 3.38
N TYR A 27 5.51 14.37 2.54
CA TYR A 27 5.85 15.10 1.33
C TYR A 27 6.39 16.51 1.56
N ARG A 28 6.12 17.10 2.73
CA ARG A 28 6.46 18.50 3.04
C ARG A 28 7.64 18.65 3.97
N ASP A 29 8.20 17.56 4.48
CA ASP A 29 9.20 17.59 5.55
C ASP A 29 8.74 18.39 6.79
N GLU A 30 7.42 18.48 7.03
CA GLU A 30 6.85 19.24 8.13
C GLU A 30 7.04 18.52 9.47
N PRO A 31 7.46 19.24 10.54
CA PRO A 31 7.60 18.64 11.85
C PRO A 31 6.23 18.20 12.42
N LEU A 32 6.23 17.15 13.23
CA LEU A 32 5.01 16.59 13.85
C LEU A 32 4.21 17.62 14.69
N LYS A 33 4.84 18.70 15.12
CA LYS A 33 4.23 19.80 15.91
C LYS A 33 3.42 20.79 15.05
N SER A 34 3.50 20.72 13.72
CA SER A 34 2.70 21.61 12.86
C SER A 34 1.21 21.20 12.87
N PRO A 35 0.24 22.12 12.64
CA PRO A 35 -1.19 21.78 12.53
C PRO A 35 -1.42 20.62 11.58
N LEU A 36 -2.34 19.70 11.96
CA LEU A 36 -2.55 18.41 11.30
C LEU A 36 -2.83 18.51 9.81
N LEU A 37 -3.54 19.54 9.39
CA LEU A 37 -3.89 19.77 8.00
C LEU A 37 -3.71 21.24 7.64
N ARG A 38 -3.11 21.49 6.47
CA ARG A 38 -3.03 22.80 5.84
C ARG A 38 -3.31 22.66 4.35
N CYS A 39 -4.03 23.63 3.79
CA CYS A 39 -4.17 23.70 2.34
C CYS A 39 -2.79 23.74 1.66
N GLN A 40 -2.63 23.06 0.54
CA GLN A 40 -1.36 22.99 -0.18
C GLN A 40 -0.92 24.35 -0.73
N GLU A 41 -1.86 25.20 -1.11
CA GLU A 41 -1.59 26.49 -1.70
C GLU A 41 -1.63 27.64 -0.67
N CYS A 42 -2.76 27.82 0.03
CA CYS A 42 -2.92 28.97 0.91
C CYS A 42 -2.35 28.78 2.32
N ARG A 43 -1.83 27.60 2.66
CA ARG A 43 -1.27 27.24 3.98
C ARG A 43 -2.19 27.48 5.18
N ARG A 44 -3.47 27.82 4.94
CA ARG A 44 -4.43 28.02 6.00
C ARG A 44 -4.60 26.73 6.79
N PRO A 45 -4.51 26.76 8.14
CA PRO A 45 -4.81 25.61 8.96
C PRO A 45 -6.26 25.18 8.69
N ALA A 46 -6.50 23.88 8.52
CA ALA A 46 -7.83 23.33 8.37
C ALA A 46 -8.63 23.59 9.64
N ALA A 47 -9.91 23.92 9.49
CA ALA A 47 -10.83 23.99 10.62
C ALA A 47 -11.04 22.56 11.17
N PRO A 48 -11.50 22.40 12.44
CA PRO A 48 -11.76 21.06 13.00
C PRO A 48 -12.70 20.19 12.15
N ARG A 49 -13.62 20.79 11.41
CA ARG A 49 -14.51 20.15 10.42
C ARG A 49 -13.80 19.68 9.15
N ASP A 50 -12.65 20.27 8.84
CA ASP A 50 -11.82 19.97 7.67
C ASP A 50 -10.74 18.91 8.03
N VAL A 51 -10.75 18.39 9.28
CA VAL A 51 -9.81 17.37 9.79
C VAL A 51 -10.01 16.02 9.09
N VAL A 52 -11.21 15.77 8.56
CA VAL A 52 -11.49 14.57 7.79
C VAL A 52 -11.40 14.93 6.30
N PRO A 53 -10.31 14.56 5.59
CA PRO A 53 -10.11 14.86 4.18
C PRO A 53 -11.31 14.46 3.31
N LEU A 54 -11.98 13.37 3.69
CA LEU A 54 -13.18 12.86 3.04
C LEU A 54 -14.35 13.88 3.08
N ILE A 55 -14.58 14.56 4.21
CA ILE A 55 -15.67 15.53 4.34
C ILE A 55 -15.42 16.76 3.43
N GLU A 56 -14.16 17.20 3.36
CA GLU A 56 -13.77 18.32 2.49
C GLU A 56 -13.86 17.91 1.01
N ALA A 57 -13.48 16.68 0.65
CA ALA A 57 -13.61 16.15 -0.70
C ALA A 57 -15.08 16.02 -1.12
N LEU A 58 -15.98 15.60 -0.23
CA LEU A 58 -17.42 15.50 -0.47
C LEU A 58 -18.09 16.88 -0.60
N ASN A 59 -17.59 17.88 0.11
CA ASN A 59 -18.17 19.25 0.14
C ASN A 59 -17.84 20.14 -1.05
N ARG A 60 -17.27 19.67 -2.14
CA ARG A 60 -17.07 20.33 -3.47
C ARG A 60 -15.71 19.99 -4.09
N GLY A 61 -14.83 19.20 -3.44
CA GLY A 61 -13.49 18.90 -3.93
C GLY A 61 -12.59 20.13 -4.11
N ARG A 62 -12.87 21.21 -3.33
CA ARG A 62 -12.13 22.48 -3.39
C ARG A 62 -11.90 23.04 -2.01
N CYS A 63 -10.74 23.65 -1.82
CA CYS A 63 -10.43 24.38 -0.59
C CYS A 63 -11.42 25.54 -0.40
N THR A 64 -11.98 25.67 0.80
CA THR A 64 -12.94 26.74 1.14
C THR A 64 -12.34 28.15 1.14
N ALA A 65 -11.00 28.26 1.23
CA ALA A 65 -10.30 29.53 1.32
C ALA A 65 -9.71 30.01 -0.03
N CYS A 66 -9.14 29.10 -0.83
CA CYS A 66 -8.46 29.46 -2.08
C CYS A 66 -9.07 28.80 -3.32
N SER A 67 -10.16 28.03 -3.16
CA SER A 67 -10.89 27.34 -4.25
C SER A 67 -10.05 26.37 -5.11
N VAL A 68 -8.81 26.06 -4.69
CA VAL A 68 -7.96 25.09 -5.37
C VAL A 68 -8.57 23.70 -5.26
N ARG A 69 -8.50 22.91 -6.32
CA ARG A 69 -8.98 21.51 -6.32
C ARG A 69 -8.14 20.65 -5.39
N LEU A 70 -8.82 19.89 -4.55
CA LEU A 70 -8.19 18.91 -3.68
C LEU A 70 -7.72 17.70 -4.48
N PRO A 71 -6.60 17.08 -4.11
CA PRO A 71 -6.13 15.87 -4.77
C PRO A 71 -7.15 14.74 -4.62
N LEU A 72 -7.38 13.99 -5.70
CA LEU A 72 -8.35 12.87 -5.74
C LEU A 72 -8.06 11.80 -4.67
N ARG A 73 -6.81 11.65 -4.24
CA ARG A 73 -6.43 10.70 -3.20
C ARG A 73 -7.17 10.94 -1.88
N TRP A 74 -7.54 12.20 -1.54
CA TRP A 74 -8.28 12.54 -0.33
C TRP A 74 -9.65 11.85 -0.24
N LEU A 75 -10.20 11.47 -1.39
CA LEU A 75 -11.41 10.68 -1.48
C LEU A 75 -11.09 9.18 -1.62
N PHE A 76 -10.22 8.83 -2.56
CA PHE A 76 -9.98 7.44 -2.93
C PHE A 76 -9.22 6.64 -1.88
N LEU A 77 -8.29 7.27 -1.13
CA LEU A 77 -7.53 6.55 -0.11
C LEU A 77 -8.42 6.14 1.09
N PRO A 78 -9.19 7.04 1.74
CA PRO A 78 -10.09 6.63 2.83
C PRO A 78 -11.18 5.66 2.39
N VAL A 79 -11.80 5.87 1.22
CA VAL A 79 -12.84 4.98 0.69
C VAL A 79 -12.25 3.60 0.36
N GLY A 80 -11.07 3.56 -0.27
CA GLY A 80 -10.37 2.31 -0.56
C GLY A 80 -9.99 1.54 0.71
N CYS A 81 -9.47 2.24 1.74
CA CYS A 81 -9.17 1.62 3.03
C CYS A 81 -10.44 1.09 3.72
N SER A 82 -11.55 1.82 3.64
CA SER A 82 -12.84 1.37 4.16
C SER A 82 -13.33 0.09 3.46
N ALA A 83 -13.25 0.05 2.14
CA ALA A 83 -13.63 -1.13 1.36
C ALA A 83 -12.73 -2.33 1.69
N LEU A 84 -11.41 -2.13 1.77
CA LEU A 84 -10.47 -3.19 2.13
C LEU A 84 -10.66 -3.68 3.57
N ALA A 85 -10.96 -2.78 4.52
CA ALA A 85 -11.28 -3.18 5.90
C ALA A 85 -12.55 -4.05 5.96
N ALA A 86 -13.58 -3.72 5.16
CA ALA A 86 -14.76 -4.56 5.03
C ALA A 86 -14.43 -5.93 4.40
N VAL A 87 -13.58 -5.97 3.37
CA VAL A 87 -13.12 -7.23 2.76
C VAL A 87 -12.36 -8.07 3.79
N CYS A 88 -11.45 -7.46 4.57
CA CYS A 88 -10.74 -8.17 5.65
C CYS A 88 -11.71 -8.75 6.69
N TYR A 89 -12.73 -7.97 7.10
CA TYR A 89 -13.75 -8.46 8.05
C TYR A 89 -14.55 -9.66 7.50
N LEU A 90 -14.83 -9.66 6.19
CA LEU A 90 -15.56 -10.77 5.54
C LEU A 90 -14.67 -11.98 5.27
N ARG A 91 -13.35 -11.79 5.24
CA ARG A 91 -12.38 -12.83 4.88
C ARG A 91 -11.79 -13.54 6.08
N PHE A 92 -11.54 -12.82 7.17
CA PHE A 92 -10.94 -13.39 8.37
C PHE A 92 -12.02 -13.73 9.40
N ASP A 93 -11.91 -14.90 10.02
CA ASP A 93 -12.88 -15.38 11.00
C ASP A 93 -12.77 -14.65 12.35
N ASP A 94 -11.54 -14.17 12.68
CA ASP A 94 -11.28 -13.43 13.92
C ASP A 94 -11.20 -11.92 13.67
N ALA A 95 -11.83 -11.12 14.54
CA ALA A 95 -11.84 -9.67 14.45
C ALA A 95 -10.45 -9.03 14.62
N GLY A 96 -9.56 -9.66 15.40
CA GLY A 96 -8.17 -9.21 15.55
C GLY A 96 -7.39 -9.39 14.26
N GLN A 97 -7.51 -10.53 13.60
CA GLN A 97 -6.91 -10.81 12.30
C GLN A 97 -7.43 -9.85 11.23
N ALA A 98 -8.75 -9.62 11.19
CA ALA A 98 -9.37 -8.67 10.29
C ALA A 98 -8.86 -7.24 10.52
N ALA A 99 -8.68 -6.82 11.78
CA ALA A 99 -8.14 -5.50 12.10
C ALA A 99 -6.68 -5.33 11.65
N VAL A 100 -5.84 -6.34 11.90
CA VAL A 100 -4.45 -6.34 11.42
C VAL A 100 -4.39 -6.35 9.89
N GLY A 101 -5.22 -7.16 9.23
CA GLY A 101 -5.37 -7.17 7.77
C GLY A 101 -5.78 -5.80 7.22
N ALA A 102 -6.70 -5.09 7.88
CA ALA A 102 -7.12 -3.74 7.51
C ALA A 102 -5.98 -2.71 7.66
N VAL A 103 -5.18 -2.81 8.73
CA VAL A 103 -3.98 -1.97 8.90
C VAL A 103 -2.98 -2.22 7.77
N PHE A 104 -2.67 -3.47 7.47
CA PHE A 104 -1.73 -3.81 6.39
C PHE A 104 -2.25 -3.40 5.03
N SER A 105 -3.54 -3.60 4.76
CA SER A 105 -4.18 -3.12 3.52
C SER A 105 -4.08 -1.60 3.38
N THR A 106 -4.23 -0.85 4.48
CA THR A 106 -4.07 0.61 4.51
C THR A 106 -2.63 1.02 4.21
N LEU A 107 -1.63 0.36 4.81
CA LEU A 107 -0.22 0.61 4.53
C LEU A 107 0.10 0.35 3.06
N LEU A 108 -0.32 -0.79 2.53
CA LEU A 108 -0.09 -1.16 1.13
C LEU A 108 -0.78 -0.18 0.17
N LEU A 109 -2.04 0.17 0.41
CA LEU A 109 -2.77 1.13 -0.43
C LEU A 109 -2.12 2.52 -0.39
N THR A 110 -1.59 2.95 0.77
CA THR A 110 -0.85 4.20 0.89
C THR A 110 0.40 4.20 0.00
N LEU A 111 1.12 3.07 -0.09
CA LEU A 111 2.28 2.93 -0.97
C LEU A 111 1.92 3.04 -2.46
N VAL A 112 0.72 2.56 -2.88
CA VAL A 112 0.23 2.77 -4.25
C VAL A 112 0.12 4.25 -4.57
N PHE A 113 -0.52 5.02 -3.68
CA PHE A 113 -0.69 6.46 -3.91
C PHE A 113 0.64 7.22 -3.92
N THR A 114 1.61 6.83 -3.06
CA THR A 114 2.95 7.43 -3.09
C THR A 114 3.67 7.17 -4.41
N ASP A 115 3.58 5.94 -4.91
CA ASP A 115 4.24 5.59 -6.17
C ASP A 115 3.58 6.27 -7.38
N ILE A 116 2.25 6.32 -7.43
CA ILE A 116 1.52 7.01 -8.51
C ILE A 116 1.81 8.52 -8.54
N GLU A 117 1.85 9.18 -7.36
CA GLU A 117 2.01 10.64 -7.29
C GLU A 117 3.46 11.09 -7.42
N ARG A 118 4.39 10.37 -6.83
CA ARG A 118 5.80 10.79 -6.72
C ARG A 118 6.76 9.89 -7.45
N ARG A 119 6.34 8.69 -7.84
CA ARG A 119 7.22 7.63 -8.37
C ARG A 119 8.40 7.34 -7.44
N LEU A 120 8.17 7.49 -6.14
CA LEU A 120 9.12 7.30 -5.07
C LEU A 120 8.41 6.61 -3.91
N LEU A 121 9.07 5.64 -3.32
CA LEU A 121 8.64 4.98 -2.09
C LEU A 121 9.48 5.53 -0.93
N PRO A 122 8.99 6.53 -0.17
CA PRO A 122 9.79 7.19 0.83
C PRO A 122 10.09 6.26 2.01
N ASP A 123 11.34 6.22 2.42
CA ASP A 123 11.81 5.42 3.56
C ASP A 123 11.05 5.73 4.85
N ARG A 124 10.59 6.97 5.00
CA ARG A 124 9.77 7.42 6.14
C ARG A 124 8.43 6.70 6.27
N ILE A 125 7.97 6.04 5.20
CA ILE A 125 6.73 5.23 5.21
C ILE A 125 7.09 3.75 5.20
N VAL A 126 8.00 3.32 4.32
CA VAL A 126 8.33 1.90 4.16
C VAL A 126 9.00 1.32 5.41
N LEU A 127 9.98 2.02 6.02
CA LEU A 127 10.67 1.50 7.19
C LEU A 127 9.75 1.36 8.43
N PRO A 128 8.92 2.35 8.80
CA PRO A 128 7.94 2.14 9.86
C PRO A 128 6.94 1.03 9.54
N SER A 129 6.54 0.87 8.26
CA SER A 129 5.66 -0.23 7.84
C SER A 129 6.30 -1.60 8.05
N MET A 130 7.62 -1.75 7.83
CA MET A 130 8.34 -2.98 8.13
C MET A 130 8.34 -3.30 9.63
N VAL A 131 8.50 -2.27 10.49
CA VAL A 131 8.42 -2.46 11.95
C VAL A 131 7.02 -2.90 12.37
N VAL A 132 5.98 -2.26 11.82
CA VAL A 132 4.58 -2.63 12.08
C VAL A 132 4.31 -4.06 11.58
N ALA A 133 4.81 -4.42 10.38
CA ALA A 133 4.67 -5.78 9.85
C ALA A 133 5.34 -6.81 10.77
N ALA A 134 6.59 -6.59 11.17
CA ALA A 134 7.31 -7.49 12.06
C ALA A 134 6.62 -7.63 13.45
N GLY A 135 5.99 -6.56 13.92
CA GLY A 135 5.31 -6.55 15.23
C GLY A 135 3.89 -7.12 15.24
N LEU A 136 3.19 -7.16 14.12
CA LEU A 136 1.77 -7.53 14.06
C LEU A 136 1.45 -8.73 13.14
N ALA A 137 2.35 -9.13 12.23
CA ALA A 137 2.04 -10.17 11.25
C ALA A 137 1.74 -11.55 11.90
N TRP A 138 2.27 -11.82 13.10
CA TRP A 138 1.98 -13.05 13.85
C TRP A 138 0.51 -13.21 14.27
N VAL A 139 -0.28 -12.14 14.21
CA VAL A 139 -1.73 -12.18 14.48
C VAL A 139 -2.48 -12.79 13.27
N LEU A 140 -1.93 -12.73 12.07
CA LEU A 140 -2.55 -13.30 10.87
C LEU A 140 -2.63 -14.83 10.93
N PRO A 141 -3.63 -15.45 10.27
CA PRO A 141 -3.81 -16.90 10.33
C PRO A 141 -2.58 -17.65 9.84
N GLY A 142 -2.16 -18.67 10.59
CA GLY A 142 -1.05 -19.54 10.21
C GLY A 142 0.34 -18.89 10.23
N MET A 143 0.47 -17.67 10.74
CA MET A 143 1.75 -16.94 10.81
C MET A 143 2.42 -17.12 12.18
N SER A 144 3.66 -17.60 12.18
CA SER A 144 4.54 -17.62 13.34
C SER A 144 5.63 -16.56 13.25
N VAL A 145 6.35 -16.31 14.34
CA VAL A 145 7.51 -15.39 14.34
C VAL A 145 8.60 -15.89 13.39
N LEU A 146 8.75 -17.21 13.23
CA LEU A 146 9.69 -17.79 12.28
C LEU A 146 9.27 -17.52 10.82
N ASP A 147 7.98 -17.57 10.53
CA ASP A 147 7.46 -17.25 9.19
C ASP A 147 7.73 -15.81 8.81
N ILE A 148 7.60 -14.88 9.77
CA ILE A 148 7.95 -13.46 9.56
C ILE A 148 9.44 -13.33 9.21
N PHE A 149 10.30 -14.00 9.97
CA PHE A 149 11.75 -13.96 9.76
C PHE A 149 12.14 -14.59 8.41
N TYR A 150 11.67 -15.81 8.13
CA TYR A 150 11.96 -16.48 6.85
C TYR A 150 11.33 -15.78 5.66
N GLY A 151 10.13 -15.23 5.83
CA GLY A 151 9.47 -14.41 4.80
C GLY A 151 10.26 -13.15 4.47
N GLY A 152 10.74 -12.44 5.50
CA GLY A 152 11.61 -11.27 5.33
C GLY A 152 12.94 -11.61 4.65
N LEU A 153 13.57 -12.71 5.04
CA LEU A 153 14.83 -13.21 4.43
C LEU A 153 14.60 -13.62 2.96
N LEU A 154 13.51 -14.30 2.68
CA LEU A 154 13.14 -14.68 1.31
C LEU A 154 12.82 -13.45 0.46
N GLY A 155 12.06 -12.49 0.99
CA GLY A 155 11.79 -11.22 0.33
C GLY A 155 13.08 -10.46 0.00
N LEU A 156 14.04 -10.42 0.93
CA LEU A 156 15.36 -9.83 0.68
C LEU A 156 16.13 -10.57 -0.41
N SER A 157 16.10 -11.91 -0.38
CA SER A 157 16.77 -12.74 -1.38
C SER A 157 16.18 -12.52 -2.77
N ILE A 158 14.85 -12.46 -2.89
CA ILE A 158 14.14 -12.14 -4.15
C ILE A 158 14.52 -10.74 -4.62
N ALA A 159 14.51 -9.73 -3.74
CA ALA A 159 14.86 -8.37 -4.09
C ALA A 159 16.31 -8.27 -4.62
N ILE A 160 17.26 -8.92 -3.97
CA ILE A 160 18.66 -9.01 -4.43
C ILE A 160 18.74 -9.69 -5.79
N ALA A 161 18.06 -10.82 -5.97
CA ALA A 161 18.05 -11.55 -7.24
C ALA A 161 17.50 -10.69 -8.38
N LEU A 162 16.42 -9.93 -8.15
CA LEU A 162 15.84 -9.03 -9.16
C LEU A 162 16.77 -7.85 -9.47
N ILE A 163 17.43 -7.27 -8.47
CA ILE A 163 18.44 -6.23 -8.68
C ILE A 163 19.57 -6.78 -9.56
N LEU A 164 20.13 -7.94 -9.22
CA LEU A 164 21.21 -8.56 -9.98
C LEU A 164 20.77 -8.90 -11.42
N ALA A 165 19.58 -9.47 -11.57
CA ALA A 165 19.00 -9.78 -12.88
C ALA A 165 18.76 -8.53 -13.75
N SER A 166 18.57 -7.37 -13.13
CA SER A 166 18.36 -6.11 -13.83
C SER A 166 19.63 -5.41 -14.29
N LEU A 167 20.81 -5.77 -13.76
CA LEU A 167 22.09 -5.12 -14.10
C LEU A 167 22.42 -5.08 -15.59
N PRO A 168 22.15 -6.12 -16.41
CA PRO A 168 22.39 -6.08 -17.84
C PRO A 168 21.56 -5.03 -18.59
N PHE A 169 20.44 -4.58 -18.00
CA PHE A 169 19.55 -3.58 -18.58
C PHE A 169 19.90 -2.14 -18.18
N GLY A 170 20.93 -1.97 -17.35
CA GLY A 170 21.44 -0.69 -16.88
C GLY A 170 21.30 -0.51 -15.37
N ALA A 171 22.24 0.25 -14.77
CA ALA A 171 22.19 0.56 -13.35
C ALA A 171 20.91 1.33 -13.02
N GLY A 172 20.06 0.78 -12.11
CA GLY A 172 18.79 1.39 -11.72
C GLY A 172 17.57 0.93 -12.53
N ALA A 173 17.71 -0.09 -13.40
CA ALA A 173 16.58 -0.67 -14.13
C ALA A 173 15.52 -1.27 -13.19
N PHE A 174 15.91 -1.75 -12.01
CA PHE A 174 14.99 -2.13 -10.93
C PHE A 174 15.05 -1.09 -9.80
N GLY A 175 13.87 -0.62 -9.36
CA GLY A 175 13.76 0.42 -8.35
C GLY A 175 14.16 -0.07 -6.94
N MET A 176 15.06 0.67 -6.26
CA MET A 176 15.40 0.38 -4.85
C MET A 176 14.18 0.46 -3.93
N GLY A 177 13.17 1.26 -4.28
CA GLY A 177 11.90 1.32 -3.58
C GLY A 177 11.12 0.00 -3.65
N ASP A 178 11.01 -0.57 -4.85
CA ASP A 178 10.34 -1.86 -5.09
C ASP A 178 11.02 -2.99 -4.32
N ALA A 179 12.36 -2.99 -4.27
CA ALA A 179 13.13 -3.94 -3.46
C ALA A 179 12.72 -3.90 -1.98
N LYS A 180 12.58 -2.71 -1.40
CA LYS A 180 12.13 -2.53 -0.01
C LYS A 180 10.69 -3.02 0.20
N VAL A 181 9.80 -2.78 -0.77
CA VAL A 181 8.42 -3.28 -0.70
C VAL A 181 8.37 -4.79 -0.76
N ILE A 182 9.23 -5.47 -1.54
CA ILE A 182 9.30 -6.95 -1.55
C ILE A 182 9.73 -7.47 -0.18
N VAL A 183 10.70 -6.84 0.49
CA VAL A 183 11.08 -7.21 1.86
C VAL A 183 9.92 -6.99 2.84
N LEU A 184 9.23 -5.85 2.73
CA LEU A 184 8.03 -5.56 3.53
C LEU A 184 6.96 -6.65 3.34
N LEU A 185 6.68 -7.04 2.08
CA LEU A 185 5.73 -8.11 1.77
C LEU A 185 6.17 -9.44 2.36
N GLY A 186 7.48 -9.73 2.34
CA GLY A 186 8.03 -10.93 2.98
C GLY A 186 7.78 -10.98 4.48
N LEU A 187 8.04 -9.88 5.19
CA LEU A 187 7.76 -9.74 6.63
C LEU A 187 6.27 -9.84 6.97
N LEU A 188 5.42 -9.36 6.08
CA LEU A 188 3.98 -9.25 6.27
C LEU A 188 3.24 -10.56 5.95
N LEU A 189 3.68 -11.28 4.93
CA LEU A 189 2.94 -12.40 4.32
C LEU A 189 3.56 -13.77 4.64
N GLY A 190 4.81 -13.80 5.09
CA GLY A 190 5.56 -15.06 5.23
C GLY A 190 6.07 -15.63 3.90
N PRO A 191 6.78 -16.78 3.94
CA PRO A 191 7.54 -17.27 2.80
C PRO A 191 6.68 -17.75 1.63
N SER A 192 5.57 -18.46 1.86
CA SER A 192 4.71 -18.97 0.80
C SER A 192 3.98 -17.83 0.07
N SER A 193 3.34 -16.95 0.84
CA SER A 193 2.50 -15.88 0.28
C SER A 193 3.31 -14.74 -0.36
N VAL A 194 4.57 -14.51 0.03
CA VAL A 194 5.43 -13.53 -0.67
C VAL A 194 5.79 -14.00 -2.08
N ILE A 195 5.97 -15.30 -2.29
CA ILE A 195 6.18 -15.86 -3.64
C ILE A 195 4.95 -15.61 -4.50
N VAL A 196 3.76 -15.90 -3.97
CA VAL A 196 2.48 -15.62 -4.65
C VAL A 196 2.36 -14.13 -4.99
N ALA A 197 2.65 -13.24 -4.03
CA ALA A 197 2.60 -11.79 -4.23
C ALA A 197 3.50 -11.33 -5.38
N VAL A 198 4.78 -11.75 -5.37
CA VAL A 198 5.76 -11.37 -6.39
C VAL A 198 5.40 -11.99 -7.74
N PHE A 199 4.93 -13.22 -7.78
CA PHE A 199 4.50 -13.87 -9.01
C PHE A 199 3.33 -13.14 -9.65
N ILE A 200 2.25 -12.86 -8.90
CA ILE A 200 1.07 -12.15 -9.40
C ILE A 200 1.45 -10.74 -9.87
N SER A 201 2.27 -10.02 -9.09
CA SER A 201 2.71 -8.66 -9.44
C SER A 201 3.52 -8.63 -10.74
N THR A 202 4.45 -9.56 -10.89
CA THR A 202 5.31 -9.66 -12.08
C THR A 202 4.48 -10.04 -13.31
N LEU A 203 3.56 -10.98 -13.17
CA LEU A 203 2.65 -11.39 -14.25
C LEU A 203 1.75 -10.24 -14.68
N ALA A 204 1.14 -9.52 -13.73
CA ALA A 204 0.28 -8.37 -14.00
C ALA A 204 1.05 -7.22 -14.67
N ALA A 205 2.24 -6.88 -14.16
CA ALA A 205 3.09 -5.86 -14.75
C ALA A 205 3.56 -6.24 -16.16
N GLY A 206 3.95 -7.50 -16.36
CA GLY A 206 4.36 -8.02 -17.66
C GLY A 206 3.22 -8.00 -18.69
N LEU A 207 2.02 -8.43 -18.29
CA LEU A 207 0.83 -8.38 -19.15
C LEU A 207 0.46 -6.93 -19.52
N PHE A 208 0.50 -6.03 -18.54
CA PHE A 208 0.24 -4.61 -18.79
C PHE A 208 1.27 -3.99 -19.74
N ALA A 209 2.55 -4.30 -19.55
CA ALA A 209 3.62 -3.88 -20.44
C ALA A 209 3.42 -4.41 -21.87
N ALA A 210 3.05 -5.69 -22.01
CA ALA A 210 2.77 -6.31 -23.30
C ALA A 210 1.61 -5.62 -24.02
N VAL A 211 0.52 -5.29 -23.33
CA VAL A 211 -0.63 -4.55 -23.88
C VAL A 211 -0.19 -3.14 -24.35
N LEU A 212 0.60 -2.42 -23.54
CA LEU A 212 1.09 -1.10 -23.94
C LEU A 212 2.00 -1.12 -25.17
N LEU A 213 2.84 -2.14 -25.28
CA LEU A 213 3.70 -2.35 -26.46
C LEU A 213 2.88 -2.73 -27.70
N ALA A 214 1.94 -3.66 -27.56
CA ALA A 214 1.06 -4.10 -28.65
C ALA A 214 0.20 -2.95 -29.19
N THR A 215 -0.31 -2.09 -28.29
CA THR A 215 -1.07 -0.89 -28.65
C THR A 215 -0.22 0.29 -29.11
N ARG A 216 1.09 0.13 -29.18
CA ARG A 216 2.07 1.18 -29.53
C ARG A 216 1.97 2.46 -28.69
N ARG A 217 1.35 2.39 -27.50
CA ARG A 217 1.26 3.54 -26.59
C ARG A 217 2.55 3.83 -25.86
N ARG A 218 3.48 2.85 -25.81
CA ARG A 218 4.82 2.97 -25.21
C ARG A 218 5.85 2.29 -26.11
N ARG A 219 7.11 2.72 -25.96
CA ARG A 219 8.26 2.12 -26.67
C ARG A 219 9.04 1.19 -25.73
N ARG A 220 9.84 0.29 -26.31
CA ARG A 220 10.79 -0.50 -25.52
C ARG A 220 11.78 0.44 -24.83
N GLY A 221 11.91 0.31 -23.50
CA GLY A 221 12.78 1.16 -22.68
C GLY A 221 12.03 2.28 -21.93
N ASP A 222 10.73 2.50 -22.17
CA ASP A 222 9.96 3.44 -21.36
C ASP A 222 9.79 2.87 -19.92
N TYR A 223 10.03 3.72 -18.93
CA TYR A 223 9.84 3.34 -17.53
C TYR A 223 8.36 3.02 -17.22
N LEU A 224 8.14 1.83 -16.64
CA LEU A 224 6.82 1.40 -16.17
C LEU A 224 6.84 1.36 -14.64
N PRO A 225 5.91 2.04 -13.95
CA PRO A 225 5.84 1.95 -12.50
C PRO A 225 5.45 0.52 -12.09
N HIS A 226 6.35 -0.18 -11.38
CA HIS A 226 6.12 -1.56 -10.91
C HIS A 226 5.39 -1.59 -9.56
N GLY A 227 5.55 -0.54 -8.74
CA GLY A 227 5.00 -0.44 -7.39
C GLY A 227 3.51 -0.75 -7.25
N PRO A 228 2.60 -0.18 -8.08
CA PRO A 228 1.17 -0.49 -8.01
C PRO A 228 0.84 -1.96 -8.23
N PHE A 229 1.56 -2.64 -9.13
CA PHE A 229 1.39 -4.08 -9.37
C PHE A 229 1.89 -4.91 -8.20
N LEU A 230 3.02 -4.49 -7.60
CA LEU A 230 3.60 -5.16 -6.44
C LEU A 230 2.66 -5.10 -5.23
N VAL A 231 2.07 -3.94 -4.99
CA VAL A 231 1.07 -3.78 -3.92
C VAL A 231 -0.22 -4.56 -4.23
N MET A 232 -0.68 -4.55 -5.47
CA MET A 232 -1.85 -5.35 -5.87
C MET A 232 -1.62 -6.85 -5.62
N GLY A 233 -0.46 -7.38 -6.02
CA GLY A 233 -0.05 -8.75 -5.71
C GLY A 233 0.02 -9.01 -4.21
N GLY A 234 0.55 -8.05 -3.44
CA GLY A 234 0.58 -8.10 -1.98
C GLY A 234 -0.79 -8.13 -1.32
N LEU A 235 -1.74 -7.31 -1.79
CA LEU A 235 -3.14 -7.32 -1.30
C LEU A 235 -3.85 -8.63 -1.61
N ILE A 236 -3.67 -9.17 -2.82
CA ILE A 236 -4.23 -10.47 -3.19
C ILE A 236 -3.63 -11.56 -2.31
N ALA A 237 -2.32 -11.57 -2.11
CA ALA A 237 -1.65 -12.56 -1.30
C ALA A 237 -1.95 -12.42 0.20
N LEU A 238 -2.24 -11.21 0.71
CA LEU A 238 -2.71 -10.99 2.07
C LEU A 238 -4.07 -11.66 2.32
N LEU A 239 -4.93 -11.65 1.33
CA LEU A 239 -6.30 -12.16 1.46
C LEU A 239 -6.43 -13.64 1.07
N TRP A 240 -5.66 -14.09 0.09
CA TRP A 240 -5.80 -15.43 -0.51
C TRP A 240 -4.45 -16.14 -0.76
N GLY A 241 -3.34 -15.63 -0.23
CA GLY A 241 -2.00 -16.15 -0.55
C GLY A 241 -1.80 -17.59 -0.12
N VAL A 242 -2.32 -17.97 1.05
CA VAL A 242 -2.21 -19.33 1.57
C VAL A 242 -2.99 -20.31 0.69
N GLU A 243 -4.24 -19.98 0.34
CA GLU A 243 -5.09 -20.83 -0.50
C GLU A 243 -4.52 -20.99 -1.91
N ILE A 244 -3.97 -19.90 -2.49
CA ILE A 244 -3.34 -19.96 -3.81
C ILE A 244 -2.09 -20.85 -3.76
N TRP A 245 -1.32 -20.70 -2.70
CA TRP A 245 -0.12 -21.52 -2.51
C TRP A 245 -0.48 -23.00 -2.34
N ASP A 246 -1.43 -23.31 -1.47
CA ASP A 246 -1.88 -24.68 -1.22
C ASP A 246 -2.48 -25.34 -2.46
N TRP A 247 -3.24 -24.58 -3.26
CA TRP A 247 -3.77 -25.04 -4.53
C TRP A 247 -2.66 -25.36 -5.56
N TYR A 248 -1.56 -24.59 -5.52
CA TYR A 248 -0.45 -24.81 -6.45
C TYR A 248 0.42 -26.01 -6.07
N VAL A 249 0.59 -26.27 -4.76
CA VAL A 249 1.50 -27.32 -4.25
C VAL A 249 0.81 -28.67 -4.12
N ASN A 250 -0.52 -28.72 -3.91
CA ASN A 250 -1.33 -29.93 -3.80
C ASN A 250 -2.11 -30.19 -5.08
#